data_90c9482026f880cc8d46b2e127a8f3fe
#
_entry.id   90c9482026f880cc8d46b2e127a8f3fe
#
_cell.length_a   1.000
_cell.length_b   1.000
_cell.length_c   1.000
_cell.angle_alpha   90.00
_cell.angle_beta   90.00
_cell.angle_gamma   90.00
#
_symmetry.space_group_name_H-M   'P 1'
#
loop_
_entity.id
_entity.type
_entity.pdbx_description
1 polymer ?
#
loop_
_entity_poly.entity_id
_entity_poly.type
_entity_poly.pdbx_seq_one_letter_code
_entity_poly.pdbx_strand_id
1 'polypeptide(L)'
;MQDFHARTVFFVRDTPRAMEFYTSKLGFTVDWVYEENGQPYVIQVSLHGMAIIVNQQERPNDERPGHGRLFVGLDEEQSAALFKHIESKGIEAVYTYWGAPTLAILDLDGNEIFFWLSDAERARWQAAHEGTG
;
A
#
# COMPACT_ATOMS: atom_id res chain seq x y z
N MET A 1 -24.12 18.60 0.65
CA MET A 1 -23.14 18.02 1.60
C MET A 1 -21.93 17.55 0.82
N GLN A 2 -20.74 17.86 1.32
CA GLN A 2 -19.51 17.37 0.71
C GLN A 2 -19.26 15.93 1.13
N ASP A 3 -18.57 15.20 0.29
CA ASP A 3 -18.20 13.81 0.60
C ASP A 3 -17.19 13.76 1.74
N PHE A 4 -17.26 12.72 2.53
CA PHE A 4 -16.27 12.48 3.59
C PHE A 4 -15.00 11.93 2.95
N HIS A 5 -13.85 12.43 3.38
CA HIS A 5 -12.55 11.95 2.92
C HIS A 5 -11.98 10.98 3.94
N ALA A 6 -12.01 9.70 3.59
CA ALA A 6 -11.48 8.66 4.46
C ALA A 6 -10.00 8.41 4.19
N ARG A 7 -9.26 8.10 5.24
CA ARG A 7 -7.86 7.67 5.16
C ARG A 7 -7.67 6.47 6.07
N THR A 8 -6.87 5.50 5.63
CA THR A 8 -6.45 4.44 6.55
C THR A 8 -5.22 4.91 7.34
N VAL A 9 -5.06 4.36 8.53
CA VAL A 9 -3.89 4.63 9.38
C VAL A 9 -3.14 3.32 9.57
N PHE A 10 -1.88 3.29 9.14
CA PHE A 10 -0.98 2.18 9.38
C PHE A 10 -0.02 2.56 10.50
N PHE A 11 0.06 1.74 11.54
CA PHE A 11 1.08 1.92 12.56
C PHE A 11 2.37 1.25 12.13
N VAL A 12 3.48 1.92 12.42
CA VAL A 12 4.82 1.45 12.07
C VAL A 12 5.76 1.63 13.29
N ARG A 13 6.83 0.86 13.30
CA ARG A 13 7.80 0.93 14.40
C ARG A 13 8.72 2.15 14.29
N ASP A 14 8.96 2.63 13.09
CA ASP A 14 9.95 3.68 12.81
C ASP A 14 9.44 4.51 11.62
N THR A 15 8.82 5.67 11.89
CA THR A 15 8.23 6.50 10.84
C THR A 15 9.28 7.07 9.87
N PRO A 16 10.46 7.56 10.32
CA PRO A 16 11.47 8.00 9.35
C PRO A 16 11.87 6.90 8.35
N ARG A 17 12.05 5.69 8.82
CA ARG A 17 12.40 4.55 7.98
C ARG A 17 11.25 4.16 7.06
N ALA A 18 10.02 4.17 7.57
CA ALA A 18 8.82 3.91 6.77
C ALA A 18 8.65 4.97 5.68
N MET A 19 8.90 6.26 6.00
CA MET A 19 8.83 7.34 5.02
C MET A 19 9.78 7.10 3.87
N GLU A 20 11.01 6.71 4.15
CA GLU A 20 11.99 6.39 3.11
C GLU A 20 11.52 5.21 2.25
N PHE A 21 11.00 4.17 2.87
CA PHE A 21 10.49 3.00 2.15
C PHE A 21 9.32 3.36 1.22
N TYR A 22 8.32 4.08 1.74
CA TYR A 22 7.16 4.47 0.93
C TYR A 22 7.56 5.38 -0.23
N THR A 23 8.50 6.29 -0.03
CA THR A 23 8.91 7.22 -1.09
C THR A 23 9.90 6.58 -2.07
N SER A 24 11.01 6.06 -1.57
CA SER A 24 12.10 5.58 -2.43
C SER A 24 11.78 4.21 -3.04
N LYS A 25 11.18 3.30 -2.29
CA LYS A 25 10.91 1.94 -2.76
C LYS A 25 9.56 1.84 -3.45
N LEU A 26 8.50 2.38 -2.84
CA LEU A 26 7.15 2.25 -3.37
C LEU A 26 6.73 3.41 -4.30
N GLY A 27 7.45 4.52 -4.27
CA GLY A 27 7.18 5.65 -5.16
C GLY A 27 6.02 6.54 -4.74
N PHE A 28 5.65 6.51 -3.46
CA PHE A 28 4.63 7.41 -2.93
C PHE A 28 5.21 8.81 -2.75
N THR A 29 4.33 9.80 -2.70
CA THR A 29 4.67 11.19 -2.40
C THR A 29 4.26 11.51 -0.97
N VAL A 30 5.09 12.25 -0.24
CA VAL A 30 4.74 12.74 1.09
C VAL A 30 3.87 13.98 0.95
N ASP A 31 2.66 13.94 1.55
CA ASP A 31 1.73 15.06 1.50
C ASP A 31 1.97 16.04 2.65
N TRP A 32 2.20 15.51 3.85
CA TRP A 32 2.52 16.29 5.04
C TRP A 32 3.25 15.44 6.06
N VAL A 33 3.95 16.12 6.99
CA VAL A 33 4.73 15.50 8.06
C VAL A 33 4.40 16.21 9.37
N TYR A 34 4.06 15.42 10.39
CA TYR A 34 4.00 15.91 11.77
C TYR A 34 5.21 15.34 12.52
N GLU A 35 5.99 16.22 13.15
CA GLU A 35 7.22 15.84 13.83
C GLU A 35 7.05 15.90 15.34
N GLU A 36 7.75 15.00 16.03
CA GLU A 36 7.98 15.06 17.48
C GLU A 36 9.46 14.87 17.72
N ASN A 37 10.02 15.67 18.61
CA ASN A 37 11.46 15.65 18.91
C ASN A 37 12.34 15.74 17.66
N GLY A 38 11.90 16.52 16.68
CA GLY A 38 12.65 16.73 15.43
C GLY A 38 12.60 15.56 14.46
N GLN A 39 11.77 14.55 14.71
CA GLN A 39 11.64 13.38 13.85
C GLN A 39 10.22 13.24 13.32
N PRO A 40 10.04 12.78 12.06
CA PRO A 40 8.71 12.44 11.57
C PRO A 40 8.03 11.43 12.50
N TYR A 41 6.82 11.76 12.94
CA TYR A 41 6.02 10.91 13.83
C TYR A 41 4.76 10.41 13.14
N VAL A 42 4.05 11.30 12.45
CA VAL A 42 2.90 10.93 11.61
C VAL A 42 3.10 11.60 10.26
N ILE A 43 2.95 10.84 9.20
CA ILE A 43 3.04 11.37 7.83
C ILE A 43 1.82 10.90 7.04
N GLN A 44 1.51 11.63 5.97
CA GLN A 44 0.60 11.11 4.96
C GLN A 44 1.36 10.93 3.67
N VAL A 45 1.20 9.76 3.06
CA VAL A 45 1.78 9.44 1.76
C VAL A 45 0.66 9.12 0.79
N SER A 46 0.86 9.41 -0.48
CA SER A 46 -0.15 9.16 -1.51
C SER A 46 0.46 8.65 -2.80
N LEU A 47 -0.34 7.88 -3.53
CA LEU A 47 0.02 7.34 -4.84
C LEU A 47 -1.27 7.20 -5.65
N HIS A 48 -1.33 7.84 -6.82
CA HIS A 48 -2.50 7.78 -7.70
C HIS A 48 -3.83 8.05 -6.98
N GLY A 49 -3.82 9.00 -6.07
CA GLY A 49 -5.03 9.40 -5.34
C GLY A 49 -5.33 8.59 -4.09
N MET A 50 -4.72 7.43 -3.89
CA MET A 50 -4.87 6.74 -2.61
C MET A 50 -3.91 7.34 -1.58
N ALA A 51 -4.39 7.56 -0.37
CA ALA A 51 -3.60 8.16 0.68
C ALA A 51 -3.62 7.30 1.94
N ILE A 52 -2.47 7.21 2.58
CA ILE A 52 -2.27 6.41 3.80
C ILE A 52 -1.60 7.30 4.83
N ILE A 53 -2.13 7.30 6.05
CA ILE A 53 -1.46 7.95 7.18
C ILE A 53 -0.58 6.90 7.84
N VAL A 54 0.70 7.20 7.99
CA VAL A 54 1.68 6.32 8.62
C VAL A 54 2.03 6.92 9.97
N ASN A 55 1.76 6.17 11.04
CA ASN A 55 1.83 6.65 12.42
C ASN A 55 2.84 5.85 13.23
N GLN A 56 3.76 6.57 13.86
CA GLN A 56 4.74 5.96 14.76
C GLN A 56 4.04 5.19 15.88
N GLN A 57 4.56 4.02 16.23
CA GLN A 57 4.07 3.33 17.43
C GLN A 57 4.21 4.23 18.66
N GLU A 58 3.23 4.15 19.55
CA GLU A 58 3.16 5.06 20.69
C GLU A 58 3.96 4.57 21.89
N ARG A 59 4.34 3.29 21.90
CA ARG A 59 5.10 2.65 22.99
C ARG A 59 5.88 1.46 22.43
N PRO A 60 6.97 1.05 23.09
CA PRO A 60 7.82 -0.04 22.56
C PRO A 60 7.09 -1.37 22.36
N ASN A 61 6.05 -1.64 23.17
CA ASN A 61 5.27 -2.88 23.07
C ASN A 61 3.92 -2.69 22.37
N ASP A 62 3.81 -1.66 21.54
CA ASP A 62 2.61 -1.42 20.74
C ASP A 62 2.42 -2.58 19.76
N GLU A 63 1.25 -3.19 19.76
CA GLU A 63 0.96 -4.36 18.91
C GLU A 63 0.33 -4.00 17.58
N ARG A 64 0.05 -2.71 17.33
CA ARG A 64 -0.62 -2.27 16.10
C ARG A 64 0.28 -2.28 14.85
N PRO A 65 1.61 -2.05 14.94
CA PRO A 65 2.45 -2.10 13.74
C PRO A 65 2.34 -3.44 13.01
N GLY A 66 2.15 -3.38 11.69
CA GLY A 66 2.11 -4.57 10.85
C GLY A 66 0.76 -5.23 10.72
N HIS A 67 -0.29 -4.72 11.35
CA HIS A 67 -1.63 -5.31 11.31
C HIS A 67 -2.62 -4.50 10.47
N GLY A 68 -2.16 -3.43 9.84
CA GLY A 68 -3.00 -2.61 8.98
C GLY A 68 -3.26 -3.29 7.64
N ARG A 69 -4.47 -3.11 7.12
CA ARG A 69 -4.86 -3.64 5.80
C ARG A 69 -5.70 -2.59 5.09
N LEU A 70 -5.37 -2.31 3.84
CA LEU A 70 -6.10 -1.40 2.98
C LEU A 70 -6.49 -2.12 1.71
N PHE A 71 -7.77 -2.11 1.38
CA PHE A 71 -8.28 -2.69 0.15
C PHE A 71 -8.51 -1.58 -0.88
N VAL A 72 -7.99 -1.77 -2.09
CA VAL A 72 -8.09 -0.80 -3.18
C VAL A 72 -8.71 -1.49 -4.39
N GLY A 73 -9.89 -1.04 -4.82
CA GLY A 73 -10.52 -1.53 -6.05
C GLY A 73 -9.99 -0.76 -7.25
N LEU A 74 -9.67 -1.46 -8.32
CA LEU A 74 -9.10 -0.87 -9.53
C LEU A 74 -9.93 -1.22 -10.77
N ASP A 75 -10.07 -0.25 -11.67
CA ASP A 75 -10.58 -0.52 -13.01
C ASP A 75 -9.43 -0.98 -13.93
N GLU A 76 -9.72 -1.17 -15.21
CA GLU A 76 -8.75 -1.69 -16.15
C GLU A 76 -7.56 -0.74 -16.34
N GLU A 77 -7.82 0.56 -16.48
CA GLU A 77 -6.78 1.56 -16.64
C GLU A 77 -5.91 1.67 -15.40
N GLN A 78 -6.54 1.65 -14.22
CA GLN A 78 -5.84 1.71 -12.95
C GLN A 78 -5.00 0.46 -12.70
N SER A 79 -5.51 -0.72 -13.05
CA SER A 79 -4.76 -1.97 -12.95
C SER A 79 -3.51 -1.94 -13.81
N ALA A 80 -3.63 -1.45 -15.05
CA ALA A 80 -2.49 -1.31 -15.96
C ALA A 80 -1.45 -0.34 -15.39
N ALA A 81 -1.90 0.78 -14.83
CA ALA A 81 -1.01 1.76 -14.20
C ALA A 81 -0.28 1.16 -12.99
N LEU A 82 -0.97 0.36 -12.17
CA LEU A 82 -0.36 -0.31 -11.03
C LEU A 82 0.74 -1.28 -11.48
N PHE A 83 0.48 -2.13 -12.48
CA PHE A 83 1.48 -3.07 -12.96
C PHE A 83 2.70 -2.37 -13.55
N LYS A 84 2.48 -1.30 -14.29
CA LYS A 84 3.58 -0.49 -14.82
C LYS A 84 4.43 0.11 -13.71
N HIS A 85 3.78 0.60 -12.66
CA HIS A 85 4.45 1.18 -11.50
C HIS A 85 5.29 0.13 -10.78
N ILE A 86 4.71 -1.04 -10.51
CA ILE A 86 5.39 -2.16 -9.86
C ILE A 86 6.64 -2.55 -10.66
N GLU A 87 6.51 -2.69 -11.97
CA GLU A 87 7.62 -3.07 -12.84
C GLU A 87 8.70 -1.99 -12.85
N SER A 88 8.32 -0.73 -13.00
CA SER A 88 9.28 0.37 -13.08
C SER A 88 10.06 0.59 -11.80
N LYS A 89 9.47 0.28 -10.65
CA LYS A 89 10.10 0.45 -9.33
C LYS A 89 10.71 -0.83 -8.77
N GLY A 90 10.52 -1.96 -9.42
CA GLY A 90 11.00 -3.24 -8.91
C GLY A 90 10.36 -3.63 -7.58
N ILE A 91 9.06 -3.33 -7.42
CA ILE A 91 8.34 -3.60 -6.18
C ILE A 91 8.00 -5.08 -6.09
N GLU A 92 8.28 -5.68 -4.92
CA GLU A 92 7.84 -7.03 -4.63
C GLU A 92 6.34 -7.02 -4.33
N ALA A 93 5.57 -7.79 -5.07
CA ALA A 93 4.15 -7.94 -4.87
C ALA A 93 3.82 -9.41 -4.72
N VAL A 94 2.84 -9.70 -3.87
CA VAL A 94 2.43 -11.06 -3.56
C VAL A 94 1.04 -11.30 -4.13
N TYR A 95 0.87 -12.37 -4.90
CA TYR A 95 -0.45 -12.75 -5.36
C TYR A 95 -1.18 -13.47 -4.23
N THR A 96 -2.39 -13.03 -3.96
CA THR A 96 -3.25 -13.60 -2.93
C THR A 96 -4.57 -14.02 -3.55
N TYR A 97 -5.38 -14.75 -2.80
CA TYR A 97 -6.66 -15.21 -3.28
C TYR A 97 -7.75 -14.86 -2.26
N TRP A 98 -8.73 -14.10 -2.73
CA TRP A 98 -9.81 -13.60 -1.90
C TRP A 98 -11.16 -13.81 -2.60
N GLY A 99 -11.44 -15.06 -2.99
CA GLY A 99 -12.54 -15.38 -3.89
C GLY A 99 -12.20 -15.13 -5.36
N ALA A 100 -11.15 -14.38 -5.61
CA ALA A 100 -10.56 -14.10 -6.92
C ALA A 100 -9.10 -13.69 -6.71
N PRO A 101 -8.26 -13.74 -7.75
CA PRO A 101 -6.87 -13.30 -7.62
C PRO A 101 -6.79 -11.81 -7.25
N THR A 102 -5.98 -11.53 -6.23
CA THR A 102 -5.69 -10.17 -5.77
C THR A 102 -4.17 -10.00 -5.69
N LEU A 103 -3.73 -8.77 -5.56
CA LEU A 103 -2.31 -8.43 -5.45
C LEU A 103 -2.09 -7.67 -4.16
N ALA A 104 -1.05 -8.01 -3.41
CA ALA A 104 -0.74 -7.33 -2.16
C ALA A 104 0.67 -6.79 -2.18
N ILE A 105 0.84 -5.58 -1.65
CA ILE A 105 2.14 -4.96 -1.38
C ILE A 105 2.23 -4.81 0.13
N LEU A 106 3.35 -5.23 0.70
CA LEU A 106 3.61 -5.16 2.14
C LEU A 106 4.60 -4.03 2.42
N ASP A 107 4.36 -3.27 3.50
CA ASP A 107 5.37 -2.34 3.96
C ASP A 107 6.40 -3.04 4.87
N LEU A 108 7.36 -2.28 5.42
CA LEU A 108 8.43 -2.86 6.24
C LEU A 108 7.92 -3.53 7.52
N ASP A 109 6.77 -3.11 8.02
CA ASP A 109 6.19 -3.64 9.25
C ASP A 109 5.22 -4.79 8.99
N GLY A 110 4.85 -5.02 7.72
CA GLY A 110 3.89 -6.04 7.35
C GLY A 110 2.48 -5.53 7.13
N ASN A 111 2.25 -4.20 7.16
CA ASN A 111 0.96 -3.66 6.76
C ASN A 111 0.73 -3.95 5.28
N GLU A 112 -0.49 -4.29 4.92
CA GLU A 112 -0.82 -4.76 3.58
C GLU A 112 -1.67 -3.76 2.81
N ILE A 113 -1.28 -3.51 1.56
CA ILE A 113 -2.13 -2.82 0.60
C ILE A 113 -2.59 -3.88 -0.39
N PHE A 114 -3.89 -4.18 -0.40
CA PHE A 114 -4.48 -5.16 -1.30
C PHE A 114 -5.09 -4.48 -2.48
N PHE A 115 -4.88 -5.02 -3.66
CA PHE A 115 -5.50 -4.52 -4.88
C PHE A 115 -6.43 -5.56 -5.46
N TRP A 116 -7.70 -5.19 -5.64
CA TRP A 116 -8.66 -5.97 -6.40
C TRP A 116 -8.49 -5.54 -7.86
N LEU A 117 -7.94 -6.42 -8.65
CA LEU A 117 -7.61 -6.13 -10.04
C LEU A 117 -8.88 -6.08 -10.90
N SER A 118 -8.81 -5.39 -12.05
CA SER A 118 -9.90 -5.38 -13.01
C SER A 118 -10.19 -6.80 -13.51
N ASP A 119 -11.39 -7.02 -14.07
CA ASP A 119 -11.76 -8.32 -14.62
C ASP A 119 -10.78 -8.78 -15.69
N ALA A 120 -10.33 -7.86 -16.54
CA ALA A 120 -9.38 -8.17 -17.61
C ALA A 120 -8.03 -8.62 -17.04
N GLU A 121 -7.52 -7.94 -16.03
CA GLU A 121 -6.25 -8.32 -15.40
C GLU A 121 -6.34 -9.63 -14.63
N ARG A 122 -7.47 -9.85 -13.94
CA ARG A 122 -7.70 -11.13 -13.25
C ARG A 122 -7.75 -12.29 -14.24
N ALA A 123 -8.37 -12.08 -15.39
CA ALA A 123 -8.44 -13.10 -16.44
C ALA A 123 -7.05 -13.42 -17.00
N ARG A 124 -6.23 -12.39 -17.25
CA ARG A 124 -4.85 -12.57 -17.71
C ARG A 124 -4.00 -13.33 -16.70
N TRP A 125 -4.13 -12.97 -15.43
CA TRP A 125 -3.41 -13.65 -14.35
C TRP A 125 -3.82 -15.12 -14.27
N GLN A 126 -5.13 -15.41 -14.31
CA GLN A 126 -5.63 -16.78 -14.29
C GLN A 126 -5.11 -17.60 -15.47
N ALA A 127 -5.17 -17.05 -16.67
CA ALA A 127 -4.69 -17.73 -17.87
C ALA A 127 -3.19 -18.06 -17.76
N ALA A 128 -2.39 -17.12 -17.25
CA ALA A 128 -0.96 -17.32 -17.08
C ALA A 128 -0.64 -18.42 -16.05
N HIS A 129 -1.45 -18.55 -14.99
CA HIS A 129 -1.21 -19.51 -13.92
C HIS A 129 -1.82 -20.89 -14.20
N GLU A 130 -2.92 -20.94 -14.95
CA GLU A 130 -3.53 -22.21 -15.38
C GLU A 130 -2.67 -22.94 -16.39
N GLY A 131 -1.95 -22.19 -17.25
CA GLY A 131 -1.06 -22.76 -18.25
C GLY A 131 0.20 -23.38 -17.68
N THR A 132 0.50 -23.18 -16.40
CA THR A 132 1.71 -23.67 -15.74
C THR A 132 1.45 -24.91 -14.87
N GLY A 133 0.23 -25.37 -14.85
CA GLY A 133 -0.26 -26.45 -13.98
C GLY A 133 0.38 -27.79 -14.06
#